data_b7a1fb9b77ccf419921eda3d1eebcb45
#
_entry.id   b7a1fb9b77ccf419921eda3d1eebcb45
#
_cell.length_a   1.000
_cell.length_b   1.000
_cell.length_c   1.000
_cell.angle_alpha   90.00
_cell.angle_beta   90.00
_cell.angle_gamma   90.00
#
_symmetry.space_group_name_H-M   'P 1'
#
loop_
_entity.id
_entity.type
_entity.pdbx_description
1 polymer ?
#
loop_
_entity_poly.entity_id
_entity_poly.type
_entity_poly.pdbx_seq_one_letter_code
_entity_poly.pdbx_strand_id
1 'polypeptide(L)'
;MRFIVGIWRLAIVALCVMGTSEAWAVPNRWVYFTFQTGALVAFVMLWAGAASLVHGEQPPAWLKGMAVTYAVVVALVAFFMMPPDDPRHVPQILGIMTNTMLHRIVPIMVVIDFIVFDVHKRFKPTYPLLWLIYPPIYLTFVLVRAWWWPHGVGPGTNGSPYPYAFLDLPVIGWPQFGVSCLKIAAAFLVVGAVVCIIDRAMPARALAGGRAS
;
A
#
# COMPACT_ATOMS: atom_id res chain seq x y z
N MET A 1 12.58 -2.51 24.17
CA MET A 1 11.45 -2.09 23.32
C MET A 1 11.87 -1.78 21.87
N ARG A 2 12.87 -0.91 21.61
CA ARG A 2 13.32 -0.55 20.23
C ARG A 2 13.68 -1.76 19.37
N PHE A 3 14.35 -2.76 19.95
CA PHE A 3 14.69 -4.01 19.24
C PHE A 3 13.42 -4.74 18.76
N ILE A 4 12.40 -4.87 19.61
CA ILE A 4 11.12 -5.51 19.24
C ILE A 4 10.45 -4.74 18.10
N VAL A 5 10.41 -3.40 18.18
CA VAL A 5 9.86 -2.54 17.14
C VAL A 5 10.63 -2.70 15.82
N GLY A 6 11.96 -2.74 15.90
CA GLY A 6 12.82 -2.98 14.73
C GLY A 6 12.51 -4.31 14.06
N ILE A 7 12.44 -5.40 14.83
CA ILE A 7 12.11 -6.74 14.32
C ILE A 7 10.69 -6.77 13.72
N TRP A 8 9.70 -6.15 14.37
CA TRP A 8 8.35 -6.04 13.84
C TRP A 8 8.34 -5.39 12.45
N ARG A 9 9.03 -4.26 12.29
CA ARG A 9 9.14 -3.53 11.03
C ARG A 9 9.88 -4.33 9.95
N LEU A 10 10.93 -5.04 10.31
CA LEU A 10 11.64 -5.95 9.40
C LEU A 10 10.78 -7.15 8.99
N ALA A 11 9.90 -7.64 9.85
CA ALA A 11 8.92 -8.67 9.48
C ALA A 11 7.92 -8.15 8.43
N ILE A 12 7.48 -6.88 8.53
CA ILE A 12 6.66 -6.24 7.49
C ILE A 12 7.45 -6.17 6.17
N VAL A 13 8.73 -5.80 6.21
CA VAL A 13 9.59 -5.79 5.01
C VAL A 13 9.66 -7.16 4.37
N ALA A 14 9.91 -8.20 5.14
CA ALA A 14 9.98 -9.58 4.64
C ALA A 14 8.66 -10.00 3.96
N LEU A 15 7.51 -9.69 4.57
CA LEU A 15 6.20 -9.95 3.97
C LEU A 15 5.96 -9.16 2.68
N CYS A 16 6.39 -7.90 2.61
CA CYS A 16 6.32 -7.11 1.38
C CYS A 16 7.20 -7.71 0.27
N VAL A 17 8.43 -8.12 0.57
CA VAL A 17 9.34 -8.75 -0.40
C VAL A 17 8.77 -10.07 -0.90
N MET A 18 8.28 -10.93 0.00
CA MET A 18 7.62 -12.18 -0.38
C MET A 18 6.35 -11.91 -1.20
N GLY A 19 5.51 -10.98 -0.76
CA GLY A 19 4.27 -10.63 -1.43
C GLY A 19 4.47 -10.04 -2.83
N THR A 20 5.58 -9.32 -3.05
CA THR A 20 5.93 -8.74 -4.37
C THR A 20 6.76 -9.67 -5.25
N SER A 21 7.07 -10.90 -4.81
CA SER A 21 7.94 -11.84 -5.52
C SER A 21 7.51 -12.09 -6.97
N GLU A 22 6.21 -12.14 -7.24
CA GLU A 22 5.67 -12.30 -8.58
C GLU A 22 6.05 -11.13 -9.51
N ALA A 23 6.11 -9.92 -8.99
CA ALA A 23 6.47 -8.74 -9.78
C ALA A 23 7.94 -8.74 -10.24
N TRP A 24 8.80 -9.47 -9.53
CA TRP A 24 10.19 -9.68 -9.93
C TRP A 24 10.35 -10.83 -10.93
N ALA A 25 9.49 -11.84 -10.83
CA ALA A 25 9.57 -13.05 -11.65
C ALA A 25 8.85 -12.94 -13.01
N VAL A 26 7.79 -12.15 -13.09
CA VAL A 26 6.93 -12.05 -14.28
C VAL A 26 6.99 -10.64 -14.86
N PRO A 27 7.32 -10.50 -16.17
CA PRO A 27 7.32 -9.21 -16.86
C PRO A 27 5.99 -8.46 -16.71
N ASN A 28 6.06 -7.14 -16.67
CA ASN A 28 4.90 -6.22 -16.62
C ASN A 28 4.08 -6.24 -15.31
N ARG A 29 4.40 -7.04 -14.30
CA ARG A 29 3.65 -7.08 -13.04
C ARG A 29 3.79 -5.81 -12.20
N TRP A 30 4.86 -5.06 -12.34
CA TRP A 30 5.05 -3.77 -11.67
C TRP A 30 4.02 -2.71 -12.07
N VAL A 31 3.19 -2.95 -13.09
CA VAL A 31 2.06 -2.07 -13.42
C VAL A 31 0.98 -2.08 -12.32
N TYR A 32 0.92 -3.11 -11.47
CA TYR A 32 -0.07 -3.17 -10.39
C TYR A 32 0.28 -2.20 -9.26
N PHE A 33 -0.68 -1.38 -8.86
CA PHE A 33 -0.54 -0.46 -7.73
C PHE A 33 -0.18 -1.18 -6.42
N THR A 34 -0.69 -2.38 -6.23
CA THR A 34 -0.40 -3.23 -5.07
C THR A 34 1.09 -3.52 -4.93
N PHE A 35 1.78 -3.90 -6.02
CA PHE A 35 3.22 -4.16 -5.96
C PHE A 35 4.04 -2.90 -5.72
N GLN A 36 3.65 -1.77 -6.32
CA GLN A 36 4.27 -0.46 -6.08
C GLN A 36 4.08 -0.01 -4.62
N THR A 37 2.88 -0.22 -4.06
CA THR A 37 2.60 0.05 -2.63
C THR A 37 3.41 -0.89 -1.73
N GLY A 38 3.51 -2.18 -2.08
CA GLY A 38 4.34 -3.14 -1.35
C GLY A 38 5.80 -2.71 -1.29
N ALA A 39 6.36 -2.24 -2.41
CA ALA A 39 7.72 -1.70 -2.47
C ALA A 39 7.89 -0.42 -1.63
N LEU A 40 6.92 0.50 -1.69
CA LEU A 40 6.91 1.72 -0.87
C LEU A 40 6.88 1.36 0.63
N VAL A 41 5.97 0.48 1.04
CA VAL A 41 5.85 0.03 2.44
C VAL A 41 7.14 -0.65 2.89
N ALA A 42 7.72 -1.54 2.06
CA ALA A 42 8.99 -2.18 2.36
C ALA A 42 10.10 -1.17 2.59
N PHE A 43 10.25 -0.18 1.71
CA PHE A 43 11.24 0.88 1.84
C PHE A 43 11.07 1.69 3.15
N VAL A 44 9.84 2.15 3.42
CA VAL A 44 9.54 2.96 4.61
C VAL A 44 9.75 2.16 5.89
N MET A 45 9.33 0.89 5.91
CA MET A 45 9.49 0.02 7.09
C MET A 45 10.92 -0.44 7.28
N LEU A 46 11.71 -0.62 6.21
CA LEU A 46 13.13 -0.89 6.29
C LEU A 46 13.87 0.30 6.93
N TRP A 47 13.59 1.52 6.46
CA TRP A 47 14.16 2.74 7.07
C TRP A 47 13.76 2.84 8.54
N ALA A 48 12.46 2.74 8.85
CA ALA A 48 11.96 2.84 10.21
C ALA A 48 12.50 1.72 11.13
N GLY A 49 12.65 0.50 10.60
CA GLY A 49 13.19 -0.65 11.32
C GLY A 49 14.68 -0.46 11.62
N ALA A 50 15.48 -0.11 10.61
CA ALA A 50 16.89 0.19 10.78
C ALA A 50 17.10 1.34 11.77
N ALA A 51 16.37 2.46 11.63
CA ALA A 51 16.44 3.59 12.55
C ALA A 51 16.10 3.18 13.99
N SER A 52 15.15 2.25 14.18
CA SER A 52 14.83 1.74 15.52
C SER A 52 15.95 0.91 16.15
N LEU A 53 16.69 0.14 15.33
CA LEU A 53 17.78 -0.72 15.80
C LEU A 53 19.05 0.08 16.11
N VAL A 54 19.42 1.05 15.23
CA VAL A 54 20.68 1.80 15.34
C VAL A 54 20.52 3.20 15.97
N HIS A 55 19.34 3.55 16.51
CA HIS A 55 19.05 4.88 17.06
C HIS A 55 19.16 6.01 16.03
N GLY A 56 18.82 5.73 14.76
CA GLY A 56 18.84 6.70 13.68
C GLY A 56 17.54 7.50 13.57
N GLU A 57 17.52 8.44 12.61
CA GLU A 57 16.35 9.26 12.31
C GLU A 57 15.23 8.44 11.63
N GLN A 58 14.03 8.57 12.15
CA GLN A 58 12.84 7.91 11.61
C GLN A 58 12.41 8.57 10.28
N PRO A 59 11.72 7.83 9.40
CA PRO A 59 11.17 8.40 8.18
C PRO A 59 10.32 9.65 8.47
N PRO A 60 10.30 10.62 7.55
CA PRO A 60 9.48 11.82 7.72
C PRO A 60 8.00 11.47 7.82
N ALA A 61 7.26 12.23 8.62
CA ALA A 61 5.87 11.95 8.97
C ALA A 61 4.96 11.79 7.73
N TRP A 62 5.16 12.62 6.69
CA TRP A 62 4.38 12.53 5.46
C TRP A 62 4.57 11.21 4.73
N LEU A 63 5.79 10.68 4.71
CA LEU A 63 6.12 9.41 4.04
C LEU A 63 5.58 8.22 4.82
N LYS A 64 5.69 8.26 6.15
CA LYS A 64 5.14 7.20 7.02
C LYS A 64 3.61 7.14 6.89
N GLY A 65 2.92 8.30 6.95
CA GLY A 65 1.47 8.38 6.78
C GLY A 65 1.02 7.97 5.38
N MET A 66 1.81 8.26 4.34
CA MET A 66 1.55 7.78 2.98
C MET A 66 1.57 6.24 2.92
N ALA A 67 2.58 5.60 3.50
CA ALA A 67 2.68 4.14 3.52
C ALA A 67 1.49 3.49 4.25
N VAL A 68 1.06 4.06 5.40
CA VAL A 68 -0.14 3.61 6.11
C VAL A 68 -1.40 3.75 5.25
N THR A 69 -1.62 4.95 4.70
CA THR A 69 -2.80 5.25 3.87
C THR A 69 -2.88 4.32 2.66
N TYR A 70 -1.77 4.12 1.96
CA TYR A 70 -1.74 3.29 0.76
C TYR A 70 -1.95 1.81 1.08
N ALA A 71 -1.35 1.29 2.15
CA ALA A 71 -1.58 -0.09 2.58
C ALA A 71 -3.06 -0.34 2.90
N VAL A 72 -3.71 0.60 3.61
CA VAL A 72 -5.15 0.49 3.94
C VAL A 72 -6.02 0.59 2.68
N VAL A 73 -5.73 1.53 1.78
CA VAL A 73 -6.50 1.67 0.53
C VAL A 73 -6.36 0.42 -0.34
N VAL A 74 -5.16 -0.15 -0.47
CA VAL A 74 -4.94 -1.43 -1.20
C VAL A 74 -5.78 -2.55 -0.61
N ALA A 75 -5.86 -2.67 0.73
CA ALA A 75 -6.71 -3.66 1.39
C ALA A 75 -8.21 -3.44 1.09
N LEU A 76 -8.68 -2.18 1.16
CA LEU A 76 -10.08 -1.84 0.90
C LEU A 76 -10.46 -2.08 -0.57
N VAL A 77 -9.60 -1.68 -1.51
CA VAL A 77 -9.83 -1.92 -2.95
C VAL A 77 -9.88 -3.42 -3.23
N ALA A 78 -8.97 -4.20 -2.66
CA ALA A 78 -9.00 -5.66 -2.81
C ALA A 78 -10.28 -6.27 -2.25
N PHE A 79 -10.74 -5.80 -1.09
CA PHE A 79 -11.94 -6.34 -0.45
C PHE A 79 -13.24 -5.98 -1.19
N PHE A 80 -13.36 -4.73 -1.68
CA PHE A 80 -14.63 -4.23 -2.25
C PHE A 80 -14.70 -4.26 -3.77
N MET A 81 -13.56 -4.29 -4.48
CA MET A 81 -13.52 -4.10 -5.94
C MET A 81 -12.85 -5.26 -6.69
N MET A 82 -12.18 -6.18 -6.00
CA MET A 82 -11.53 -7.32 -6.65
C MET A 82 -12.30 -8.62 -6.38
N PRO A 83 -12.31 -9.56 -7.34
CA PRO A 83 -12.85 -10.89 -7.08
C PRO A 83 -12.01 -11.63 -6.04
N PRO A 84 -12.57 -12.64 -5.36
CA PRO A 84 -11.80 -13.49 -4.47
C PRO A 84 -10.64 -14.18 -5.20
N ASP A 85 -9.51 -14.34 -4.51
CA ASP A 85 -8.35 -15.04 -5.05
C ASP A 85 -8.66 -16.54 -5.25
N ASP A 86 -8.24 -17.09 -6.39
CA ASP A 86 -8.20 -18.54 -6.61
C ASP A 86 -6.83 -19.07 -6.16
N PRO A 87 -6.76 -19.92 -5.10
CA PRO A 87 -5.50 -20.44 -4.58
C PRO A 87 -4.66 -21.23 -5.61
N ARG A 88 -5.28 -21.68 -6.70
CA ARG A 88 -4.60 -22.40 -7.78
C ARG A 88 -3.80 -21.49 -8.71
N HIS A 89 -4.15 -20.21 -8.75
CA HIS A 89 -3.56 -19.22 -9.67
C HIS A 89 -2.71 -18.15 -8.98
N VAL A 90 -2.71 -18.13 -7.64
CA VAL A 90 -1.91 -17.17 -6.85
C VAL A 90 -0.70 -17.89 -6.26
N PRO A 91 0.52 -17.38 -6.47
CA PRO A 91 1.71 -17.93 -5.84
C PRO A 91 1.59 -17.99 -4.32
N GLN A 92 2.14 -19.07 -3.75
CA GLN A 92 2.18 -19.26 -2.30
C GLN A 92 3.62 -19.35 -1.81
N ILE A 93 3.92 -18.69 -0.71
CA ILE A 93 5.20 -18.75 -0.01
C ILE A 93 4.91 -19.11 1.45
N LEU A 94 5.56 -20.14 1.96
CA LEU A 94 5.31 -20.68 3.32
C LEU A 94 3.82 -21.04 3.56
N GLY A 95 3.10 -21.49 2.52
CA GLY A 95 1.68 -21.83 2.60
C GLY A 95 0.72 -20.63 2.63
N ILE A 96 1.23 -19.42 2.44
CA ILE A 96 0.42 -18.18 2.42
C ILE A 96 0.43 -17.61 1.00
N MET A 97 -0.74 -17.29 0.46
CA MET A 97 -0.85 -16.62 -0.84
C MET A 97 -0.19 -15.22 -0.79
N THR A 98 0.59 -14.88 -1.82
CA THR A 98 1.24 -13.57 -1.93
C THR A 98 0.26 -12.40 -1.89
N ASN A 99 -0.93 -12.57 -2.50
CA ASN A 99 -2.03 -11.60 -2.41
C ASN A 99 -2.53 -11.43 -0.97
N THR A 100 -2.64 -12.52 -0.19
CA THR A 100 -3.03 -12.43 1.24
C THR A 100 -1.98 -11.65 2.03
N MET A 101 -0.70 -11.79 1.73
CA MET A 101 0.35 -11.00 2.38
C MET A 101 0.15 -9.50 2.12
N LEU A 102 -0.04 -9.09 0.87
CA LEU A 102 -0.11 -7.67 0.49
C LEU A 102 -1.46 -7.01 0.79
N HIS A 103 -2.58 -7.76 0.69
CA HIS A 103 -3.91 -7.19 0.85
C HIS A 103 -4.49 -7.33 2.25
N ARG A 104 -3.93 -8.19 3.11
CA ARG A 104 -4.46 -8.44 4.47
C ARG A 104 -3.39 -8.32 5.54
N ILE A 105 -2.33 -9.13 5.49
CA ILE A 105 -1.36 -9.21 6.59
C ILE A 105 -0.56 -7.91 6.71
N VAL A 106 0.05 -7.45 5.62
CA VAL A 106 0.85 -6.21 5.61
C VAL A 106 0.02 -5.00 6.02
N PRO A 107 -1.18 -4.72 5.47
CA PRO A 107 -2.01 -3.60 5.93
C PRO A 107 -2.33 -3.63 7.42
N ILE A 108 -2.70 -4.79 7.96
CA ILE A 108 -2.99 -4.95 9.39
C ILE A 108 -1.74 -4.65 10.22
N MET A 109 -0.59 -5.22 9.86
CA MET A 109 0.67 -5.00 10.58
C MET A 109 1.12 -3.53 10.52
N VAL A 110 0.94 -2.86 9.39
CA VAL A 110 1.26 -1.44 9.21
C VAL A 110 0.36 -0.56 10.06
N VAL A 111 -0.94 -0.87 10.16
CA VAL A 111 -1.87 -0.15 11.04
C VAL A 111 -1.50 -0.36 12.51
N ILE A 112 -1.16 -1.57 12.91
CA ILE A 112 -0.67 -1.86 14.28
C ILE A 112 0.63 -1.08 14.54
N ASP A 113 1.60 -1.07 13.61
CA ASP A 113 2.84 -0.31 13.74
C ASP A 113 2.54 1.18 13.96
N PHE A 114 1.65 1.74 13.16
CA PHE A 114 1.25 3.14 13.26
C PHE A 114 0.61 3.46 14.62
N ILE A 115 -0.35 2.66 15.06
CA ILE A 115 -1.08 2.94 16.32
C ILE A 115 -0.19 2.72 17.54
N VAL A 116 0.61 1.66 17.56
CA VAL A 116 1.29 1.18 18.77
C VAL A 116 2.70 1.74 18.90
N PHE A 117 3.45 1.83 17.79
CA PHE A 117 4.89 2.10 17.81
C PHE A 117 5.29 3.45 17.26
N ASP A 118 4.41 4.16 16.55
CA ASP A 118 4.73 5.49 16.04
C ASP A 118 4.47 6.59 17.09
N VAL A 119 5.22 7.68 16.93
CA VAL A 119 4.96 8.94 17.64
C VAL A 119 3.90 9.72 16.87
N HIS A 120 2.87 10.15 17.55
CA HIS A 120 1.72 10.85 16.98
C HIS A 120 1.81 12.37 17.08
N LYS A 121 0.77 13.07 16.60
CA LYS A 121 0.66 14.55 16.48
C LYS A 121 1.69 15.15 15.53
N ARG A 122 2.06 14.39 14.50
CA ARG A 122 3.06 14.79 13.50
C ARG A 122 2.46 15.10 12.13
N PHE A 123 1.19 14.72 11.88
CA PHE A 123 0.59 14.87 10.56
C PHE A 123 -0.05 16.24 10.36
N LYS A 124 0.24 16.86 9.21
CA LYS A 124 -0.38 18.10 8.79
C LYS A 124 -1.77 17.83 8.19
N PRO A 125 -2.74 18.75 8.32
CA PRO A 125 -4.09 18.60 7.73
C PRO A 125 -4.07 18.45 6.21
N THR A 126 -3.01 18.92 5.56
CA THR A 126 -2.86 18.88 4.11
C THR A 126 -2.32 17.55 3.59
N TYR A 127 -1.89 16.63 4.47
CA TYR A 127 -1.30 15.36 4.05
C TYR A 127 -2.26 14.45 3.27
N PRO A 128 -3.57 14.36 3.56
CA PRO A 128 -4.48 13.59 2.72
C PRO A 128 -4.48 14.04 1.25
N LEU A 129 -4.38 15.35 1.00
CA LEU A 129 -4.26 15.90 -0.36
C LEU A 129 -2.90 15.59 -0.98
N LEU A 130 -1.82 15.65 -0.19
CA LEU A 130 -0.47 15.27 -0.65
C LEU A 130 -0.43 13.78 -1.06
N TRP A 131 -1.05 12.91 -0.27
CA TRP A 131 -1.11 11.47 -0.55
C TRP A 131 -2.00 11.12 -1.74
N LEU A 132 -2.91 12.02 -2.14
CA LEU A 132 -3.73 11.86 -3.32
C LEU A 132 -2.99 12.22 -4.64
N ILE A 133 -1.78 12.79 -4.60
CA ILE A 133 -1.06 13.20 -5.81
C ILE A 133 -0.62 12.00 -6.66
N TYR A 134 -0.12 10.94 -6.03
CA TYR A 134 0.41 9.78 -6.76
C TYR A 134 -0.68 8.96 -7.50
N PRO A 135 -1.88 8.68 -6.97
CA PRO A 135 -2.92 7.94 -7.67
C PRO A 135 -3.28 8.46 -9.06
N PRO A 136 -3.45 9.77 -9.32
CA PRO A 136 -3.65 10.29 -10.68
C PRO A 136 -2.43 10.11 -11.59
N ILE A 137 -1.21 10.24 -11.06
CA ILE A 137 0.03 9.97 -11.80
C ILE A 137 0.08 8.50 -12.21
N TYR A 138 -0.22 7.59 -11.27
CA TYR A 138 -0.34 6.16 -11.56
C TYR A 138 -1.41 5.86 -12.61
N LEU A 139 -2.59 6.47 -12.51
CA LEU A 139 -3.66 6.30 -13.49
C LEU A 139 -3.23 6.75 -14.87
N THR A 140 -2.59 7.92 -14.97
CA THR A 140 -2.03 8.43 -16.23
C THR A 140 -1.00 7.45 -16.80
N PHE A 141 -0.10 6.93 -15.97
CA PHE A 141 0.86 5.90 -16.38
C PHE A 141 0.16 4.64 -16.94
N VAL A 142 -0.88 4.14 -16.27
CA VAL A 142 -1.63 2.96 -16.74
C VAL A 142 -2.29 3.21 -18.09
N LEU A 143 -2.94 4.36 -18.27
CA LEU A 143 -3.62 4.73 -19.52
C LEU A 143 -2.63 4.92 -20.68
N VAL A 144 -1.55 5.67 -20.47
CA VAL A 144 -0.50 5.88 -21.47
C VAL A 144 0.17 4.57 -21.85
N ARG A 145 0.48 3.72 -20.86
CA ARG A 145 1.05 2.39 -21.09
C ARG A 145 0.10 1.50 -21.90
N ALA A 146 -1.18 1.44 -21.55
CA ALA A 146 -2.16 0.63 -22.24
C ALA A 146 -2.33 1.09 -23.72
N TRP A 147 -2.21 2.38 -24.00
CA TRP A 147 -2.26 2.93 -25.35
C TRP A 147 -0.97 2.67 -26.14
N TRP A 148 0.20 2.90 -25.50
CA TRP A 148 1.50 2.76 -26.17
C TRP A 148 1.99 1.31 -26.28
N TRP A 149 1.70 0.51 -25.24
CA TRP A 149 2.18 -0.87 -25.10
C TRP A 149 1.02 -1.79 -24.70
N PRO A 150 0.11 -2.12 -25.65
CA PRO A 150 -1.12 -2.85 -25.34
C PRO A 150 -0.91 -4.35 -25.09
N HIS A 151 0.16 -4.72 -24.38
CA HIS A 151 0.43 -6.10 -24.02
C HIS A 151 -0.22 -6.42 -22.67
N GLY A 152 -0.77 -7.62 -22.57
CA GLY A 152 -1.37 -8.13 -21.35
C GLY A 152 -0.44 -8.04 -20.16
N VAL A 153 -1.00 -7.72 -18.98
CA VAL A 153 -0.22 -7.54 -17.75
C VAL A 153 -0.13 -8.81 -16.91
N GLY A 154 -0.67 -9.92 -17.39
CA GLY A 154 -0.50 -11.24 -16.80
C GLY A 154 -1.80 -12.01 -16.55
N PRO A 155 -1.73 -13.17 -15.87
CA PRO A 155 -2.90 -13.99 -15.56
C PRO A 155 -4.02 -13.23 -14.86
N GLY A 156 -5.25 -13.57 -15.16
CA GLY A 156 -6.45 -12.95 -14.56
C GLY A 156 -6.91 -11.66 -15.22
N THR A 157 -6.20 -11.14 -16.25
CA THR A 157 -6.60 -9.95 -17.00
C THR A 157 -7.14 -10.26 -18.40
N ASN A 158 -7.30 -11.54 -18.75
CA ASN A 158 -7.73 -11.99 -20.09
C ASN A 158 -6.94 -11.35 -21.24
N GLY A 159 -5.63 -11.13 -21.04
CA GLY A 159 -4.78 -10.46 -22.01
C GLY A 159 -4.92 -8.93 -22.07
N SER A 160 -5.73 -8.33 -21.21
CA SER A 160 -5.89 -6.88 -21.12
C SER A 160 -4.57 -6.20 -20.71
N PRO A 161 -4.25 -5.02 -21.30
CA PRO A 161 -3.15 -4.17 -20.85
C PRO A 161 -3.44 -3.44 -19.52
N TYR A 162 -4.67 -3.49 -19.03
CA TYR A 162 -5.08 -2.88 -17.77
C TYR A 162 -4.89 -3.82 -16.61
N PRO A 163 -4.30 -3.37 -15.48
CA PRO A 163 -4.03 -4.25 -14.33
C PRO A 163 -5.27 -4.63 -13.53
N TYR A 164 -6.36 -3.89 -13.68
CA TYR A 164 -7.59 -4.10 -12.93
C TYR A 164 -8.81 -4.00 -13.84
N ALA A 165 -9.79 -4.90 -13.67
CA ALA A 165 -11.03 -4.90 -14.43
C ALA A 165 -11.81 -3.58 -14.29
N PHE A 166 -11.74 -2.92 -13.13
CA PHE A 166 -12.38 -1.63 -12.89
C PHE A 166 -11.65 -0.43 -13.52
N LEU A 167 -10.51 -0.65 -14.18
CA LEU A 167 -9.78 0.34 -14.99
C LEU A 167 -9.72 -0.06 -16.47
N ASP A 168 -10.29 -1.20 -16.86
CA ASP A 168 -10.29 -1.68 -18.24
C ASP A 168 -11.29 -0.87 -19.09
N LEU A 169 -10.86 0.32 -19.50
CA LEU A 169 -11.67 1.31 -20.19
C LEU A 169 -12.42 0.77 -21.43
N PRO A 170 -11.80 -0.03 -22.33
CA PRO A 170 -12.50 -0.65 -23.43
C PRO A 170 -13.67 -1.56 -23.03
N VAL A 171 -13.57 -2.21 -21.87
CA VAL A 171 -14.59 -3.14 -21.37
C VAL A 171 -15.70 -2.42 -20.61
N ILE A 172 -15.34 -1.49 -19.71
CA ILE A 172 -16.32 -0.87 -18.80
C ILE A 172 -16.89 0.45 -19.32
N GLY A 173 -16.26 1.10 -20.31
CA GLY A 173 -16.65 2.40 -20.84
C GLY A 173 -16.37 3.59 -19.91
N TRP A 174 -16.41 4.80 -20.47
CA TRP A 174 -16.09 6.04 -19.74
C TRP A 174 -16.92 6.31 -18.49
N PRO A 175 -18.25 6.08 -18.46
CA PRO A 175 -19.05 6.36 -17.27
C PRO A 175 -18.63 5.50 -16.07
N GLN A 176 -18.48 4.18 -16.25
CA GLN A 176 -18.08 3.28 -15.19
C GLN A 176 -16.62 3.51 -14.77
N PHE A 177 -15.74 3.82 -15.72
CA PHE A 177 -14.36 4.21 -15.44
C PHE A 177 -14.31 5.44 -14.52
N GLY A 178 -15.08 6.50 -14.86
CA GLY A 178 -15.18 7.70 -14.02
C GLY A 178 -15.67 7.40 -12.60
N VAL A 179 -16.71 6.55 -12.48
CA VAL A 179 -17.20 6.10 -11.16
C VAL A 179 -16.12 5.36 -10.37
N SER A 180 -15.34 4.48 -11.02
CA SER A 180 -14.23 3.77 -10.38
C SER A 180 -13.15 4.73 -9.89
N CYS A 181 -12.76 5.69 -10.71
CA CYS A 181 -11.79 6.73 -10.32
C CYS A 181 -12.27 7.56 -9.13
N LEU A 182 -13.54 7.97 -9.11
CA LEU A 182 -14.12 8.71 -7.99
C LEU A 182 -14.15 7.89 -6.69
N LYS A 183 -14.53 6.61 -6.77
CA LYS A 183 -14.51 5.71 -5.60
C LYS A 183 -13.11 5.58 -5.02
N ILE A 184 -12.10 5.40 -5.86
CA ILE A 184 -10.70 5.27 -5.43
C ILE A 184 -10.20 6.59 -4.82
N ALA A 185 -10.45 7.73 -5.48
CA ALA A 185 -10.08 9.04 -4.95
C ALA A 185 -10.74 9.32 -3.60
N ALA A 186 -12.03 9.00 -3.46
CA ALA A 186 -12.75 9.11 -2.19
C ALA A 186 -12.15 8.20 -1.12
N ALA A 187 -11.76 6.96 -1.46
CA ALA A 187 -11.09 6.06 -0.52
C ALA A 187 -9.77 6.65 0.00
N PHE A 188 -8.92 7.21 -0.89
CA PHE A 188 -7.68 7.87 -0.48
C PHE A 188 -7.93 9.06 0.46
N LEU A 189 -8.89 9.92 0.14
CA LEU A 189 -9.21 11.09 0.95
C LEU A 189 -9.78 10.69 2.31
N VAL A 190 -10.73 9.77 2.34
CA VAL A 190 -11.37 9.31 3.58
C VAL A 190 -10.36 8.60 4.47
N VAL A 191 -9.62 7.63 3.93
CA VAL A 191 -8.59 6.91 4.70
C VAL A 191 -7.50 7.87 5.17
N GLY A 192 -7.01 8.75 4.29
CA GLY A 192 -6.02 9.76 4.66
C GLY A 192 -6.50 10.69 5.77
N ALA A 193 -7.77 11.15 5.71
CA ALA A 193 -8.38 11.94 6.77
C ALA A 193 -8.49 11.16 8.08
N VAL A 194 -8.95 9.90 8.05
CA VAL A 194 -9.02 9.03 9.24
C VAL A 194 -7.64 8.83 9.86
N VAL A 195 -6.62 8.55 9.06
CA VAL A 195 -5.23 8.41 9.53
C VAL A 195 -4.74 9.70 10.20
N CYS A 196 -5.03 10.88 9.63
CA CYS A 196 -4.72 12.17 10.25
C CYS A 196 -5.50 12.42 11.55
N ILE A 197 -6.76 12.01 11.60
CA ILE A 197 -7.59 12.14 12.82
C ILE A 197 -7.02 11.25 13.93
N ILE A 198 -6.68 10.01 13.62
CA ILE A 198 -6.06 9.08 14.58
C ILE A 198 -4.74 9.67 15.08
N ASP A 199 -3.85 10.15 14.19
CA ASP A 199 -2.59 10.77 14.60
C ASP A 199 -2.79 11.94 15.59
N ARG A 200 -3.85 12.73 15.41
CA ARG A 200 -4.15 13.87 16.31
C ARG A 200 -4.80 13.45 17.63
N ALA A 201 -5.63 12.40 17.60
CA ALA A 201 -6.32 11.91 18.78
C ALA A 201 -5.39 11.15 19.73
N MET A 202 -4.34 10.52 19.17
CA MET A 202 -3.40 9.72 19.95
C MET A 202 -2.41 10.59 20.74
N PRO A 203 -1.81 10.05 21.84
CA PRO A 203 -0.77 10.75 22.61
C PRO A 203 0.45 11.07 21.75
N ALA A 204 1.13 12.19 21.99
CA ALA A 204 2.36 12.58 21.29
C ALA A 204 3.57 11.70 21.66
N ARG A 205 3.34 10.43 21.93
CA ARG A 205 4.36 9.39 22.25
C ARG A 205 3.86 8.05 21.77
N ALA A 206 4.75 7.15 21.45
CA ALA A 206 4.38 5.75 21.15
C ALA A 206 3.68 5.10 22.35
N LEU A 207 2.64 4.32 22.10
CA LEU A 207 1.93 3.59 23.17
C LEU A 207 2.83 2.52 23.80
N ALA A 208 3.60 1.80 22.97
CA ALA A 208 4.59 0.82 23.41
C ALA A 208 5.98 1.35 23.04
N GLY A 209 6.62 2.01 23.94
CA GLY A 209 7.99 2.52 23.75
C GLY A 209 8.18 3.76 24.59
N GLY A 210 9.12 3.69 25.53
CA GLY A 210 9.45 4.82 26.38
C GLY A 210 9.75 6.10 25.59
N ARG A 211 9.86 7.22 26.31
CA ARG A 211 10.09 8.58 25.83
C ARG A 211 10.92 8.64 24.55
N ALA A 212 10.40 9.34 23.54
CA ALA A 212 11.24 9.85 22.49
C ALA A 212 12.34 10.69 23.13
N SER A 213 13.55 10.20 23.08
CA SER A 213 14.73 10.98 23.40
C SER A 213 15.10 11.81 22.20
#